data_fc74065fd68c955e2735aec75203a35d
#
_entry.id   fc74065fd68c955e2735aec75203a35d
#
_cell.length_a   1.000
_cell.length_b   1.000
_cell.length_c   1.000
_cell.angle_alpha   90.00
_cell.angle_beta   90.00
_cell.angle_gamma   90.00
#
_symmetry.space_group_name_H-M   'P 1'
#
loop_
_entity.id
_entity.type
_entity.pdbx_description
1 polymer ?
#
loop_
_entity_poly.entity_id
_entity_poly.type
_entity_poly.pdbx_seq_one_letter_code
_entity_poly.pdbx_strand_id
1 'polypeptide(L)'
;VTGLVTLDIGYNESTLQRHFIGYVERGTAVNQWEQVLYCRELAAILAKPLPLNLRHADLRTVLAAISEQTGLRFRVPAQSYATTKAPYFYSLASGFQAMDSLARVFNIPDFIWQQQGDGDVFVGSWADSFFGVRSPLQLPVELFDGFQGNQSAMIAALPGLRPGATINNGERITTVTLTNDQMAIRWKTQSAAL
;
A
#
# COMPACT_ATOMS: atom_id res chain seq x y z
N VAL A 1 -8.68 18.74 -5.65
CA VAL A 1 -7.57 17.93 -6.19
C VAL A 1 -7.20 18.53 -7.53
N THR A 2 -6.02 19.10 -7.67
CA THR A 2 -5.63 19.88 -8.84
C THR A 2 -4.75 19.13 -9.85
N GLY A 3 -4.75 17.81 -9.85
CA GLY A 3 -4.08 17.02 -10.87
C GLY A 3 -3.68 15.63 -10.39
N LEU A 4 -3.81 14.66 -11.29
CA LEU A 4 -3.28 13.31 -11.12
C LEU A 4 -1.80 13.32 -11.46
N VAL A 5 -0.98 12.69 -10.62
CA VAL A 5 0.48 12.56 -10.83
C VAL A 5 0.85 11.10 -10.81
N THR A 6 1.70 10.70 -11.73
CA THR A 6 2.28 9.37 -11.79
C THR A 6 3.81 9.46 -11.85
N LEU A 7 4.49 8.52 -11.21
CA LEU A 7 5.92 8.33 -11.32
C LEU A 7 6.18 6.88 -11.74
N ASP A 8 6.87 6.74 -12.85
CA ASP A 8 7.32 5.44 -13.35
C ASP A 8 8.85 5.38 -13.24
N ILE A 9 9.38 4.25 -12.80
CA ILE A 9 10.81 4.02 -12.66
C ILE A 9 11.24 2.78 -13.45
N GLY A 10 12.47 2.77 -13.95
CA GLY A 10 13.03 1.67 -14.72
C GLY A 10 14.46 1.96 -15.13
N TYR A 11 15.15 0.96 -15.66
CA TYR A 11 16.54 1.10 -16.12
C TYR A 11 16.67 1.63 -17.56
N ASN A 12 15.58 1.52 -18.32
CA ASN A 12 15.45 2.08 -19.67
C ASN A 12 13.98 2.38 -19.97
N GLU A 13 13.71 3.13 -21.04
CA GLU A 13 12.35 3.56 -21.40
C GLU A 13 11.39 2.39 -21.65
N SER A 14 11.88 1.23 -22.09
CA SER A 14 11.05 0.05 -22.39
C SER A 14 10.64 -0.75 -21.16
N THR A 15 11.24 -0.50 -19.99
CA THR A 15 11.03 -1.27 -18.75
C THR A 15 10.48 -0.42 -17.60
N LEU A 16 9.88 0.72 -17.92
CA LEU A 16 9.28 1.58 -16.92
C LEU A 16 8.11 0.87 -16.21
N GLN A 17 8.13 0.93 -14.89
CA GLN A 17 7.08 0.39 -14.02
C GLN A 17 6.51 1.49 -13.13
N ARG A 18 5.20 1.50 -12.98
CA ARG A 18 4.51 2.46 -12.13
C ARG A 18 4.94 2.30 -10.68
N HIS A 19 5.65 3.30 -10.17
CA HIS A 19 6.07 3.36 -8.77
C HIS A 19 5.07 4.11 -7.91
N PHE A 20 4.48 5.19 -8.43
CA PHE A 20 3.54 6.03 -7.68
C PHE A 20 2.40 6.50 -8.58
N ILE A 21 1.20 6.56 -8.02
CA ILE A 21 0.05 7.25 -8.57
C ILE A 21 -0.69 7.97 -7.43
N GLY A 22 -0.96 9.24 -7.63
CA GLY A 22 -1.57 10.07 -6.60
C GLY A 22 -2.02 11.42 -7.13
N TYR A 23 -2.21 12.35 -6.23
CA TYR A 23 -2.63 13.71 -6.52
C TYR A 23 -1.70 14.73 -5.88
N VAL A 24 -1.63 15.92 -6.47
CA VAL A 24 -0.92 17.05 -5.88
C VAL A 24 -1.71 17.57 -4.69
N GLU A 25 -1.16 17.46 -3.51
CA GLU A 25 -1.72 18.02 -2.28
C GLU A 25 -1.37 19.51 -2.16
N ARG A 26 -0.12 19.86 -2.45
CA ARG A 26 0.41 21.21 -2.33
C ARG A 26 1.54 21.43 -3.33
N GLY A 27 1.59 22.60 -3.94
CA GLY A 27 2.73 23.11 -4.70
C GLY A 27 3.33 24.33 -4.00
N THR A 28 4.65 24.43 -4.00
CA THR A 28 5.39 25.58 -3.48
C THR A 28 6.37 26.06 -4.56
N ALA A 29 6.25 27.30 -4.98
CA ALA A 29 7.20 27.90 -5.92
C ALA A 29 8.57 28.06 -5.24
N VAL A 30 9.62 27.59 -5.88
CA VAL A 30 11.01 27.81 -5.48
C VAL A 30 11.54 29.09 -6.12
N ASN A 31 11.24 29.27 -7.41
CA ASN A 31 11.55 30.46 -8.18
C ASN A 31 10.53 30.57 -9.34
N GLN A 32 10.76 31.50 -10.28
CA GLN A 32 9.85 31.72 -11.42
C GLN A 32 9.75 30.54 -12.42
N TRP A 33 10.66 29.55 -12.32
CA TRP A 33 10.78 28.43 -13.25
C TRP A 33 10.59 27.07 -12.58
N GLU A 34 10.67 27.00 -11.24
CA GLU A 34 10.67 25.75 -10.49
C GLU A 34 9.62 25.73 -9.40
N GLN A 35 8.97 24.59 -9.26
CA GLN A 35 8.03 24.30 -8.18
C GLN A 35 8.35 22.96 -7.53
N VAL A 36 8.21 22.89 -6.22
CA VAL A 36 8.19 21.63 -5.47
C VAL A 36 6.75 21.21 -5.28
N LEU A 37 6.42 20.01 -5.75
CA LEU A 37 5.10 19.40 -5.60
C LEU A 37 5.14 18.38 -4.46
N TYR A 38 4.20 18.51 -3.53
CA TYR A 38 3.91 17.51 -2.51
C TYR A 38 2.72 16.68 -2.99
N CYS A 39 2.97 15.40 -3.25
CA CYS A 39 1.96 14.50 -3.78
C CYS A 39 1.64 13.43 -2.75
N ARG A 40 0.40 12.96 -2.73
CA ARG A 40 -0.05 11.82 -1.93
C ARG A 40 -0.66 10.76 -2.81
N GLU A 41 -0.55 9.50 -2.40
CA GLU A 41 -1.30 8.42 -3.02
C GLU A 41 -2.80 8.67 -2.94
N LEU A 42 -3.57 8.11 -3.89
CA LEU A 42 -5.03 8.27 -3.93
C LEU A 42 -5.70 7.86 -2.62
N ALA A 43 -5.18 6.79 -1.99
CA ALA A 43 -5.66 6.29 -0.70
C ALA A 43 -5.53 7.30 0.46
N ALA A 44 -4.72 8.36 0.31
CA ALA A 44 -4.60 9.41 1.33
C ALA A 44 -5.91 10.19 1.55
N ILE A 45 -6.89 10.10 0.64
CA ILE A 45 -8.24 10.65 0.85
C ILE A 45 -8.92 10.06 2.08
N LEU A 46 -8.53 8.85 2.49
CA LEU A 46 -9.00 8.18 3.71
C LEU A 46 -8.57 8.88 5.01
N ALA A 47 -7.68 9.87 4.96
CA ALA A 47 -7.36 10.70 6.12
C ALA A 47 -8.56 11.53 6.59
N LYS A 48 -9.51 11.79 5.70
CA LYS A 48 -10.71 12.57 6.03
C LYS A 48 -11.69 11.76 6.88
N PRO A 49 -12.54 12.44 7.67
CA PRO A 49 -13.67 11.80 8.35
C PRO A 49 -14.56 11.08 7.31
N LEU A 50 -14.92 9.83 7.63
CA LEU A 50 -15.71 8.98 6.73
C LEU A 50 -16.76 8.24 7.56
N PRO A 51 -17.92 8.89 7.79
CA PRO A 51 -18.97 8.29 8.61
C PRO A 51 -19.62 7.10 7.88
N LEU A 52 -19.66 5.97 8.56
CA LEU A 52 -20.27 4.74 8.09
C LEU A 52 -21.25 4.20 9.13
N ASN A 53 -22.40 3.73 8.67
CA ASN A 53 -23.44 3.13 9.51
C ASN A 53 -24.16 2.06 8.70
N LEU A 54 -23.68 0.82 8.76
CA LEU A 54 -24.13 -0.27 7.93
C LEU A 54 -24.59 -1.46 8.79
N ARG A 55 -25.74 -2.04 8.45
CA ARG A 55 -26.29 -3.22 9.11
C ARG A 55 -26.13 -4.45 8.21
N HIS A 56 -25.81 -5.59 8.81
CA HIS A 56 -25.65 -6.87 8.11
C HIS A 56 -24.74 -6.79 6.88
N ALA A 57 -23.68 -5.96 6.98
CA ALA A 57 -22.74 -5.71 5.90
C ALA A 57 -21.63 -6.75 5.89
N ASP A 58 -21.25 -7.20 4.72
CA ASP A 58 -20.01 -7.91 4.48
C ASP A 58 -18.89 -6.93 4.10
N LEU A 59 -17.66 -7.44 3.97
CA LEU A 59 -16.50 -6.63 3.62
C LEU A 59 -16.71 -5.85 2.32
N ARG A 60 -17.29 -6.50 1.29
CA ARG A 60 -17.54 -5.87 -0.01
C ARG A 60 -18.55 -4.72 0.10
N THR A 61 -19.58 -4.88 0.90
CA THR A 61 -20.59 -3.84 1.17
C THR A 61 -19.97 -2.63 1.87
N VAL A 62 -19.09 -2.87 2.87
CA VAL A 62 -18.41 -1.78 3.55
C VAL A 62 -17.49 -1.03 2.58
N LEU A 63 -16.69 -1.74 1.79
CA LEU A 63 -15.78 -1.13 0.82
C LEU A 63 -16.53 -0.41 -0.31
N ALA A 64 -17.69 -0.90 -0.73
CA ALA A 64 -18.55 -0.20 -1.69
C ALA A 64 -19.03 1.14 -1.14
N ALA A 65 -19.44 1.21 0.13
CA ALA A 65 -19.83 2.46 0.78
C ALA A 65 -18.65 3.45 0.93
N ILE A 66 -17.44 2.93 1.18
CA ILE A 66 -16.22 3.75 1.18
C ILE A 66 -15.90 4.25 -0.24
N SER A 67 -16.02 3.37 -1.25
CA SER A 67 -15.81 3.72 -2.66
C SER A 67 -16.74 4.84 -3.12
N GLU A 68 -18.02 4.77 -2.74
CA GLU A 68 -19.02 5.79 -3.08
C GLU A 68 -18.66 7.17 -2.54
N GLN A 69 -18.11 7.25 -1.31
CA GLN A 69 -17.73 8.51 -0.69
C GLN A 69 -16.36 9.04 -1.15
N THR A 70 -15.45 8.17 -1.59
CA THR A 70 -14.04 8.52 -1.83
C THR A 70 -13.63 8.46 -3.30
N GLY A 71 -14.36 7.70 -4.12
CA GLY A 71 -13.99 7.38 -5.50
C GLY A 71 -12.87 6.33 -5.61
N LEU A 72 -12.39 5.75 -4.49
CA LEU A 72 -11.39 4.69 -4.51
C LEU A 72 -11.99 3.40 -5.04
N ARG A 73 -11.20 2.66 -5.79
CA ARG A 73 -11.54 1.31 -6.24
C ARG A 73 -10.86 0.29 -5.35
N PHE A 74 -11.62 -0.71 -4.92
CA PHE A 74 -11.12 -1.76 -4.02
C PHE A 74 -11.06 -3.11 -4.71
N ARG A 75 -9.98 -3.83 -4.46
CA ARG A 75 -9.77 -5.22 -4.90
C ARG A 75 -9.77 -6.14 -3.69
N VAL A 76 -10.75 -7.06 -3.66
CA VAL A 76 -10.95 -8.00 -2.55
C VAL A 76 -10.88 -9.42 -3.10
N PRO A 77 -10.05 -10.30 -2.51
CA PRO A 77 -10.00 -11.71 -2.91
C PRO A 77 -11.33 -12.43 -2.69
N ALA A 78 -11.53 -13.54 -3.44
CA ALA A 78 -12.71 -14.38 -3.29
C ALA A 78 -12.57 -15.36 -2.11
N GLN A 79 -12.46 -14.83 -0.89
CA GLN A 79 -12.28 -15.60 0.34
C GLN A 79 -13.53 -15.51 1.23
N SER A 80 -13.65 -16.43 2.18
CA SER A 80 -14.81 -16.50 3.08
C SER A 80 -15.02 -15.22 3.89
N TYR A 81 -13.95 -14.58 4.35
CA TYR A 81 -14.04 -13.31 5.08
C TYR A 81 -14.65 -12.17 4.25
N ALA A 82 -14.59 -12.26 2.91
CA ALA A 82 -15.14 -11.23 2.03
C ALA A 82 -16.66 -11.22 2.01
N THR A 83 -17.29 -12.35 2.35
CA THR A 83 -18.74 -12.54 2.32
C THR A 83 -19.36 -12.78 3.70
N THR A 84 -18.53 -12.90 4.73
CA THR A 84 -18.99 -13.00 6.13
C THR A 84 -19.66 -11.70 6.53
N LYS A 85 -20.89 -11.80 7.04
CA LYS A 85 -21.66 -10.61 7.44
C LYS A 85 -21.41 -10.24 8.89
N ALA A 86 -21.03 -8.99 9.10
CA ALA A 86 -21.02 -8.37 10.42
C ALA A 86 -22.44 -7.85 10.74
N PRO A 87 -22.98 -8.08 11.94
CA PRO A 87 -24.30 -7.56 12.31
C PRO A 87 -24.38 -6.04 12.18
N TYR A 88 -23.30 -5.36 12.45
CA TYR A 88 -23.20 -3.92 12.41
C TYR A 88 -21.77 -3.44 12.14
N PHE A 89 -21.62 -2.49 11.22
CA PHE A 89 -20.36 -1.78 10.98
C PHE A 89 -20.61 -0.28 11.16
N TYR A 90 -19.96 0.30 12.15
CA TYR A 90 -20.10 1.70 12.50
C TYR A 90 -18.75 2.38 12.67
N SER A 91 -18.56 3.52 12.02
CA SER A 91 -17.39 4.37 12.16
C SER A 91 -17.77 5.83 12.01
N LEU A 92 -17.29 6.69 12.91
CA LEU A 92 -17.37 8.16 12.78
C LEU A 92 -15.99 8.77 12.57
N ALA A 93 -14.97 7.94 12.53
CA ALA A 93 -13.57 8.33 12.47
C ALA A 93 -13.10 8.57 11.03
N SER A 94 -11.81 8.66 10.85
CA SER A 94 -11.20 8.74 9.51
C SER A 94 -11.39 7.43 8.74
N GLY A 95 -11.31 7.53 7.41
CA GLY A 95 -11.29 6.35 6.56
C GLY A 95 -10.16 5.38 6.90
N PHE A 96 -8.97 5.86 7.34
CA PHE A 96 -7.89 4.98 7.81
C PHE A 96 -8.32 4.11 8.98
N GLN A 97 -8.95 4.69 10.00
CA GLN A 97 -9.45 3.93 11.15
C GLN A 97 -10.57 2.95 10.75
N ALA A 98 -11.43 3.34 9.81
CA ALA A 98 -12.41 2.43 9.26
C ALA A 98 -11.74 1.23 8.57
N MET A 99 -10.74 1.47 7.71
CA MET A 99 -9.97 0.41 7.04
C MET A 99 -9.25 -0.51 8.04
N ASP A 100 -8.57 0.05 9.03
CA ASP A 100 -7.83 -0.74 10.03
C ASP A 100 -8.76 -1.60 10.90
N SER A 101 -10.01 -1.18 11.10
CA SER A 101 -11.00 -1.94 11.85
C SER A 101 -11.51 -3.19 11.13
N LEU A 102 -11.38 -3.27 9.79
CA LEU A 102 -11.84 -4.39 8.97
C LEU A 102 -11.19 -5.71 9.36
N ALA A 103 -9.91 -5.69 9.72
CA ALA A 103 -9.17 -6.86 10.19
C ALA A 103 -9.93 -7.61 11.28
N ARG A 104 -10.32 -6.86 12.31
CA ARG A 104 -11.02 -7.41 13.49
C ARG A 104 -12.47 -7.77 13.20
N VAL A 105 -13.18 -6.91 12.45
CA VAL A 105 -14.61 -7.10 12.18
C VAL A 105 -14.86 -8.35 11.34
N PHE A 106 -14.01 -8.61 10.36
CA PHE A 106 -14.16 -9.73 9.42
C PHE A 106 -13.20 -10.89 9.69
N ASN A 107 -12.43 -10.85 10.81
CA ASN A 107 -11.45 -11.87 11.20
C ASN A 107 -10.47 -12.20 10.06
N ILE A 108 -9.90 -11.18 9.42
CA ILE A 108 -8.96 -11.36 8.32
C ILE A 108 -7.56 -11.63 8.88
N PRO A 109 -6.98 -12.82 8.66
CA PRO A 109 -5.66 -13.15 9.15
C PRO A 109 -4.59 -12.34 8.40
N ASP A 110 -3.53 -11.92 9.09
CA ASP A 110 -2.42 -11.15 8.51
C ASP A 110 -2.93 -10.05 7.56
N PHE A 111 -3.85 -9.25 8.07
CA PHE A 111 -4.56 -8.22 7.30
C PHE A 111 -3.63 -7.17 6.75
N ILE A 112 -3.84 -6.84 5.49
CA ILE A 112 -3.24 -5.68 4.85
C ILE A 112 -4.28 -4.95 3.99
N TRP A 113 -4.07 -3.67 3.84
CA TRP A 113 -4.64 -2.91 2.73
C TRP A 113 -3.57 -2.01 2.14
N GLN A 114 -3.53 -1.88 0.83
CA GLN A 114 -2.48 -1.15 0.14
C GLN A 114 -2.92 -0.72 -1.25
N GLN A 115 -2.64 0.54 -1.60
CA GLN A 115 -2.80 1.00 -2.97
C GLN A 115 -1.76 0.33 -3.88
N GLN A 116 -2.23 -0.15 -5.02
CA GLN A 116 -1.43 -0.76 -6.06
C GLN A 116 -0.98 0.27 -7.11
N GLY A 117 -0.08 -0.11 -8.01
CA GLY A 117 0.42 0.77 -9.06
C GLY A 117 -0.65 1.29 -10.03
N ASP A 118 -1.75 0.58 -10.22
CA ASP A 118 -2.91 0.98 -11.02
C ASP A 118 -3.90 1.91 -10.30
N GLY A 119 -3.62 2.18 -9.00
CA GLY A 119 -4.47 3.01 -8.15
C GLY A 119 -5.58 2.25 -7.42
N ASP A 120 -5.79 0.96 -7.72
CA ASP A 120 -6.70 0.13 -6.94
C ASP A 120 -6.13 -0.14 -5.55
N VAL A 121 -6.99 -0.23 -4.55
CA VAL A 121 -6.61 -0.55 -3.17
C VAL A 121 -6.91 -2.02 -2.90
N PHE A 122 -5.88 -2.83 -2.73
CA PHE A 122 -6.04 -4.20 -2.25
C PHE A 122 -6.47 -4.21 -0.79
N VAL A 123 -7.42 -5.09 -0.45
CA VAL A 123 -7.90 -5.27 0.94
C VAL A 123 -8.12 -6.77 1.19
N GLY A 124 -7.39 -7.32 2.15
CA GLY A 124 -7.50 -8.74 2.47
C GLY A 124 -6.35 -9.29 3.31
N SER A 125 -6.20 -10.61 3.32
CA SER A 125 -5.02 -11.26 3.90
C SER A 125 -3.79 -11.01 3.03
N TRP A 126 -2.64 -10.83 3.66
CA TRP A 126 -1.37 -10.72 2.93
C TRP A 126 -1.12 -11.96 2.07
N ALA A 127 -1.45 -13.15 2.56
CA ALA A 127 -1.29 -14.39 1.81
C ALA A 127 -2.07 -14.42 0.48
N ASP A 128 -3.20 -13.72 0.41
CA ASP A 128 -4.04 -13.60 -0.78
C ASP A 128 -3.62 -12.43 -1.69
N SER A 129 -2.63 -11.65 -1.28
CA SER A 129 -2.16 -10.48 -2.01
C SER A 129 -1.22 -10.88 -3.15
N PHE A 130 -0.99 -9.91 -4.05
CA PHE A 130 0.01 -10.02 -5.09
C PHE A 130 1.40 -10.46 -4.59
N PHE A 131 1.76 -10.07 -3.36
CA PHE A 131 3.05 -10.42 -2.76
C PHE A 131 3.05 -11.80 -2.11
N GLY A 132 1.92 -12.20 -1.49
CA GLY A 132 1.81 -13.48 -0.78
C GLY A 132 1.86 -14.70 -1.70
N VAL A 133 1.41 -14.55 -2.95
CA VAL A 133 1.42 -15.64 -3.94
C VAL A 133 2.73 -15.73 -4.73
N ARG A 134 3.66 -14.80 -4.53
CA ARG A 134 4.94 -14.76 -5.25
C ARG A 134 6.07 -15.36 -4.42
N SER A 135 7.02 -15.98 -5.11
CA SER A 135 8.28 -16.37 -4.49
C SER A 135 9.07 -15.15 -4.02
N PRO A 136 9.81 -15.26 -2.91
CA PRO A 136 10.67 -14.18 -2.45
C PRO A 136 11.67 -13.75 -3.52
N LEU A 137 11.86 -12.45 -3.65
CA LEU A 137 12.86 -11.88 -4.54
C LEU A 137 14.25 -12.15 -3.98
N GLN A 138 15.09 -12.83 -4.73
CA GLN A 138 16.47 -13.08 -4.32
C GLN A 138 17.31 -11.84 -4.60
N LEU A 139 17.76 -11.18 -3.54
CA LEU A 139 18.66 -10.03 -3.61
C LEU A 139 20.06 -10.48 -3.20
N PRO A 140 21.04 -10.46 -4.14
CA PRO A 140 22.43 -10.72 -3.79
C PRO A 140 22.96 -9.77 -2.73
N VAL A 141 23.86 -10.26 -1.88
CA VAL A 141 24.42 -9.46 -0.76
C VAL A 141 25.13 -8.20 -1.27
N GLU A 142 25.68 -8.26 -2.47
CA GLU A 142 26.40 -7.16 -3.12
C GLU A 142 25.51 -5.96 -3.47
N LEU A 143 24.18 -6.17 -3.53
CA LEU A 143 23.22 -5.08 -3.76
C LEU A 143 22.93 -4.25 -2.50
N PHE A 144 23.36 -4.74 -1.34
CA PHE A 144 23.10 -4.05 -0.09
C PHE A 144 24.26 -3.12 0.29
N ASP A 145 24.06 -1.83 0.12
CA ASP A 145 24.95 -0.82 0.64
C ASP A 145 24.56 -0.46 2.07
N GLY A 146 25.54 -0.48 2.98
CA GLY A 146 25.34 -0.02 4.35
C GLY A 146 24.31 -0.81 5.15
N PHE A 147 24.63 -2.08 5.43
CA PHE A 147 23.85 -2.92 6.36
C PHE A 147 23.78 -2.22 7.72
N GLN A 148 22.62 -1.71 8.06
CA GLN A 148 22.37 -1.20 9.41
C GLN A 148 21.75 -2.34 10.23
N GLY A 149 22.29 -2.63 11.41
CA GLY A 149 21.93 -3.76 12.27
C GLY A 149 20.46 -3.87 12.71
N ASN A 150 19.57 -3.03 12.15
CA ASN A 150 18.14 -2.90 12.47
C ASN A 150 17.23 -3.38 11.35
N GLN A 151 17.59 -4.44 10.63
CA GLN A 151 16.76 -4.96 9.53
C GLN A 151 16.45 -3.88 8.47
N SER A 152 17.47 -3.11 8.10
CA SER A 152 17.40 -2.08 7.08
C SER A 152 18.67 -2.04 6.23
N ALA A 153 18.54 -1.64 4.99
CA ALA A 153 19.66 -1.46 4.07
C ALA A 153 19.33 -0.41 3.00
N MET A 154 20.37 0.08 2.34
CA MET A 154 20.25 0.81 1.09
C MET A 154 20.51 -0.14 -0.06
N ILE A 155 19.73 -0.02 -1.13
CA ILE A 155 19.90 -0.77 -2.38
C ILE A 155 19.72 0.18 -3.57
N ALA A 156 20.23 -0.18 -4.73
CA ALA A 156 19.88 0.51 -5.97
C ALA A 156 18.36 0.47 -6.20
N ALA A 157 17.82 1.50 -6.83
CA ALA A 157 16.39 1.58 -7.09
C ALA A 157 15.91 0.36 -7.89
N LEU A 158 15.00 -0.41 -7.30
CA LEU A 158 14.48 -1.64 -7.90
C LEU A 158 13.01 -1.42 -8.29
N PRO A 159 12.70 -1.36 -9.61
CA PRO A 159 11.35 -1.19 -10.08
C PRO A 159 10.40 -2.27 -9.53
N GLY A 160 9.22 -1.87 -9.08
CA GLY A 160 8.21 -2.79 -8.54
C GLY A 160 8.43 -3.23 -7.10
N LEU A 161 9.53 -2.88 -6.44
CA LEU A 161 9.73 -3.16 -5.02
C LEU A 161 8.85 -2.25 -4.17
N ARG A 162 7.99 -2.86 -3.34
CA ARG A 162 7.03 -2.15 -2.48
C ARG A 162 6.95 -2.81 -1.11
N PRO A 163 6.46 -2.10 -0.09
CA PRO A 163 6.08 -2.73 1.17
C PRO A 163 5.16 -3.93 0.93
N GLY A 164 5.36 -5.00 1.68
CA GLY A 164 4.65 -6.28 1.50
C GLY A 164 5.39 -7.31 0.64
N ALA A 165 6.34 -6.92 -0.22
CA ALA A 165 7.19 -7.86 -0.94
C ALA A 165 8.07 -8.67 0.02
N THR A 166 8.36 -9.91 -0.35
CA THR A 166 9.30 -10.76 0.39
C THR A 166 10.63 -10.83 -0.33
N ILE A 167 11.72 -10.88 0.44
CA ILE A 167 13.09 -11.00 -0.05
C ILE A 167 13.79 -12.20 0.58
N ASN A 168 14.75 -12.76 -0.12
CA ASN A 168 15.67 -13.80 0.33
C ASN A 168 14.98 -14.96 1.08
N ASN A 169 15.12 -15.03 2.41
CA ASN A 169 14.56 -16.14 3.22
C ASN A 169 13.11 -15.89 3.66
N GLY A 170 12.38 -15.00 2.99
CA GLY A 170 10.99 -14.66 3.31
C GLY A 170 10.85 -13.46 4.23
N GLU A 171 11.90 -12.66 4.40
CA GLU A 171 11.79 -11.38 5.10
C GLU A 171 10.81 -10.47 4.37
N ARG A 172 9.82 -9.95 5.07
CA ARG A 172 8.80 -9.07 4.50
C ARG A 172 9.23 -7.61 4.61
N ILE A 173 9.31 -6.93 3.49
CA ILE A 173 9.58 -5.49 3.43
C ILE A 173 8.41 -4.74 4.07
N THR A 174 8.75 -3.83 4.99
CA THR A 174 7.77 -2.99 5.70
C THR A 174 7.78 -1.55 5.21
N THR A 175 8.94 -1.06 4.76
CA THR A 175 9.08 0.32 4.29
C THR A 175 10.02 0.36 3.09
N VAL A 176 9.69 1.17 2.12
CA VAL A 176 10.53 1.50 0.97
C VAL A 176 10.52 3.02 0.84
N THR A 177 11.71 3.62 0.81
CA THR A 177 11.87 5.05 0.55
C THR A 177 12.81 5.20 -0.65
N LEU A 178 12.29 5.74 -1.74
CA LEU A 178 13.08 6.04 -2.94
C LEU A 178 13.63 7.46 -2.86
N THR A 179 14.93 7.60 -3.04
CA THR A 179 15.61 8.89 -3.15
C THR A 179 16.61 8.83 -4.31
N ASN A 180 16.35 9.58 -5.35
CA ASN A 180 17.10 9.52 -6.61
C ASN A 180 17.09 8.09 -7.19
N ASP A 181 18.26 7.46 -7.26
CA ASP A 181 18.52 6.13 -7.78
C ASP A 181 18.71 5.06 -6.69
N GLN A 182 18.42 5.39 -5.43
CA GLN A 182 18.58 4.49 -4.28
C GLN A 182 17.27 4.29 -3.53
N MET A 183 17.11 3.10 -2.98
CA MET A 183 16.02 2.74 -2.08
C MET A 183 16.54 2.38 -0.69
N ALA A 184 16.04 3.09 0.33
CA ALA A 184 16.15 2.64 1.70
C ALA A 184 15.00 1.66 1.97
N ILE A 185 15.34 0.43 2.32
CA ILE A 185 14.38 -0.61 2.65
C ILE A 185 14.49 -1.01 4.12
N ARG A 186 13.33 -1.33 4.71
CA ARG A 186 13.24 -1.99 6.01
C ARG A 186 12.40 -3.24 5.88
N TRP A 187 12.75 -4.25 6.64
CA TRP A 187 12.00 -5.52 6.65
C TRP A 187 11.78 -6.03 8.06
N LYS A 188 10.95 -7.03 8.18
CA LYS A 188 10.81 -7.84 9.39
C LYS A 188 10.98 -9.31 9.01
N THR A 189 11.65 -10.06 9.87
CA THR A 189 11.68 -11.51 9.76
C THR A 189 10.27 -12.04 10.03
N GLN A 190 9.76 -12.93 9.21
CA GLN A 190 8.55 -13.65 9.58
C GLN A 190 8.90 -14.52 10.79
N SER A 191 8.28 -14.21 11.93
CA SER A 191 8.28 -15.17 13.03
C SER A 191 7.58 -16.41 12.51
N ALA A 192 8.26 -17.56 12.52
CA ALA A 192 7.62 -18.83 12.22
C ALA A 192 6.37 -18.92 13.09
N ALA A 193 5.20 -19.07 12.46
CA ALA A 193 3.98 -19.35 13.19
C ALA A 193 4.21 -20.68 13.91
N LEU A 194 4.25 -20.63 15.25
CA LEU A 194 4.25 -21.81 16.12
C LEU A 194 2.89 -22.51 16.01
#